data_357260e1fe53fbdbc5a37dcc7303e7e9
#
_entry.id   357260e1fe53fbdbc5a37dcc7303e7e9
#
_cell.length_a   1.000
_cell.length_b   1.000
_cell.length_c   1.000
_cell.angle_alpha   90.00
_cell.angle_beta   90.00
_cell.angle_gamma   90.00
#
_symmetry.space_group_name_H-M   'P 1'
#
loop_
_entity.id
_entity.type
_entity.pdbx_description
1 polymer ?
#
loop_
_entity_poly.entity_id
_entity_poly.type
_entity_poly.pdbx_seq_one_letter_code
_entity_poly.pdbx_strand_id
1 'polypeptide(L)' 'MALSYDSLLKDLLDNPVNKAVFDKHIPGLSSNPMVAVGKKLAIKYLMKQPQAKGLGFTQEKVDAIIAECNELNG' A
#
# COMPACT_ATOMS: atom_id res chain seq x y z
N MET A 1 -4.96 -6.90 13.35
CA MET A 1 -6.05 -6.38 12.49
C MET A 1 -5.75 -6.66 11.04
N ALA A 2 -6.75 -7.10 10.29
CA ALA A 2 -6.59 -7.35 8.87
C ALA A 2 -6.56 -6.05 8.08
N LEU A 3 -5.71 -6.01 7.05
CA LEU A 3 -5.69 -4.90 6.10
C LEU A 3 -6.82 -5.06 5.09
N SER A 4 -7.36 -3.93 4.66
CA SER A 4 -8.39 -3.88 3.63
C SER A 4 -8.23 -2.58 2.83
N TYR A 5 -9.07 -2.39 1.83
CA TYR A 5 -9.07 -1.14 1.07
C TYR A 5 -9.46 0.07 1.92
N ASP A 6 -10.12 -0.14 3.04
CA ASP A 6 -10.47 0.95 3.98
C ASP A 6 -9.33 1.33 4.90
N SER A 7 -8.27 0.50 4.96
CA SER A 7 -7.10 0.80 5.77
C SER A 7 -6.35 1.99 5.21
N LEU A 8 -5.69 2.74 6.10
CA LEU A 8 -4.88 3.88 5.67
C LEU A 8 -3.54 3.40 5.12
N LEU A 9 -2.98 4.16 4.19
CA LEU A 9 -1.67 3.82 3.64
C LEU A 9 -0.59 3.76 4.72
N LYS A 10 -0.70 4.60 5.76
CA LYS A 10 0.25 4.56 6.86
C LYS A 10 0.29 3.21 7.55
N ASP A 11 -0.83 2.49 7.57
CA ASP A 11 -0.88 1.17 8.20
C ASP A 11 0.02 0.17 7.46
N LEU A 12 0.23 0.37 6.16
CA LEU A 12 1.19 -0.42 5.40
C LEU A 12 2.63 -0.02 5.72
N LEU A 13 2.87 1.26 5.87
CA LEU A 13 4.23 1.79 5.98
C LEU A 13 4.78 1.77 7.40
N ASP A 14 3.92 1.87 8.40
CA ASP A 14 4.34 1.89 9.80
C ASP A 14 4.67 0.51 10.34
N ASN A 15 4.13 -0.54 9.74
CA ASN A 15 4.44 -1.91 10.13
C ASN A 15 5.61 -2.42 9.28
N PRO A 16 6.74 -2.84 9.89
CA PRO A 16 7.92 -3.30 9.13
C PRO A 16 7.63 -4.47 8.19
N VAL A 17 6.75 -5.38 8.59
CA VAL A 17 6.36 -6.52 7.75
C VAL A 17 5.58 -6.04 6.54
N ASN A 18 4.60 -5.18 6.75
CA ASN A 18 3.79 -4.63 5.66
C ASN A 18 4.62 -3.77 4.71
N LYS A 19 5.55 -2.99 5.27
CA LYS A 19 6.43 -2.17 4.45
C LYS A 19 7.31 -3.04 3.56
N ALA A 20 7.83 -4.14 4.08
CA ALA A 20 8.65 -5.05 3.29
C ALA A 20 7.86 -5.66 2.14
N VAL A 21 6.60 -6.06 2.39
CA VAL A 21 5.72 -6.58 1.34
C VAL A 21 5.47 -5.52 0.29
N PHE A 22 5.18 -4.31 0.73
CA PHE A 22 4.92 -3.18 -0.15
C PHE A 22 6.11 -2.92 -1.08
N ASP A 23 7.32 -2.85 -0.51
CA ASP A 23 8.54 -2.61 -1.28
C ASP A 23 8.87 -3.76 -2.23
N LYS A 24 8.49 -4.98 -1.86
CA LYS A 24 8.70 -6.15 -2.69
C LYS A 24 7.85 -6.09 -3.96
N HIS A 25 6.60 -5.67 -3.83
CA HIS A 25 5.67 -5.60 -4.97
C HIS A 25 5.85 -4.33 -5.80
N ILE A 26 6.19 -3.23 -5.15
CA ILE A 26 6.36 -1.93 -5.81
C ILE A 26 7.67 -1.31 -5.30
N PRO A 27 8.82 -1.72 -5.86
CA PRO A 27 10.12 -1.26 -5.38
C PRO A 27 10.28 0.27 -5.44
N GLY A 28 10.79 0.85 -4.36
CA GLY A 28 11.08 2.27 -4.31
C GLY A 28 9.88 3.17 -4.05
N LEU A 29 8.68 2.61 -3.99
CA LEU A 29 7.49 3.43 -3.79
C LEU A 29 7.43 4.04 -2.39
N SER A 30 7.91 3.32 -1.38
CA SER A 30 7.91 3.84 -0.02
C SER A 30 8.79 5.09 0.14
N SER A 31 9.72 5.30 -0.78
CA SER A 31 10.59 6.48 -0.79
C SER A 31 10.01 7.63 -1.61
N ASN A 32 8.86 7.43 -2.25
CA ASN A 32 8.26 8.44 -3.10
C ASN A 32 7.57 9.50 -2.24
N PRO A 33 7.83 10.81 -2.47
CA PRO A 33 7.17 11.87 -1.70
C PRO A 33 5.66 11.83 -1.74
N MET A 34 5.07 11.38 -2.85
CA MET A 34 3.62 11.29 -2.98
C MET A 34 3.03 10.26 -2.01
N VAL A 35 3.77 9.21 -1.72
CA VAL A 35 3.35 8.21 -0.74
C VAL A 35 3.30 8.83 0.65
N ALA A 36 4.28 9.66 0.99
CA ALA A 36 4.29 10.36 2.27
C ALA A 36 3.08 11.28 2.41
N VAL A 37 2.72 11.99 1.33
CA VAL A 37 1.54 12.87 1.32
C VAL A 37 0.27 12.05 1.48
N GLY A 38 0.21 10.87 0.86
CA GLY A 38 -0.98 10.03 0.87
C GLY A 38 -1.14 9.12 2.08
N LYS A 39 -0.23 9.18 3.05
CA LYS A 39 -0.28 8.27 4.23
C LYS A 39 -1.59 8.35 5.00
N LYS A 40 -2.21 9.50 5.05
CA LYS A 40 -3.44 9.73 5.81
C LYS A 40 -4.70 9.29 5.05
N LEU A 41 -4.55 8.90 3.80
CA LEU A 41 -5.67 8.48 2.96
C LEU A 41 -5.85 6.98 3.00
N ALA A 42 -7.11 6.54 2.85
CA ALA A 42 -7.40 5.11 2.70
C ALA A 42 -6.84 4.62 1.36
N ILE A 43 -6.45 3.36 1.33
CA ILE A 43 -5.88 2.74 0.13
C ILE A 43 -6.82 2.89 -1.06
N LYS A 44 -8.13 2.71 -0.85
CA LYS A 44 -9.13 2.82 -1.92
C LYS A 44 -9.14 4.19 -2.57
N TYR A 45 -8.91 5.25 -1.81
CA TYR A 45 -8.86 6.60 -2.36
C TYR A 45 -7.61 6.82 -3.21
N LEU A 46 -6.50 6.26 -2.77
CA LEU A 46 -5.25 6.36 -3.55
C LEU A 46 -5.38 5.66 -4.88
N MET A 47 -6.07 4.52 -4.92
CA MET A 47 -6.25 3.77 -6.16
C MET A 47 -7.12 4.50 -7.18
N LYS A 48 -7.94 5.45 -6.75
CA LYS A 48 -8.76 6.25 -7.64
C LYS A 48 -8.00 7.40 -8.30
N GLN A 49 -6.80 7.70 -7.80
CA GLN A 49 -5.99 8.78 -8.35
C GLN A 49 -5.31 8.33 -9.64
N PRO A 50 -5.37 9.15 -10.73
CA PRO A 50 -4.71 8.78 -11.98
C PRO A 50 -3.21 8.52 -11.82
N GLN A 51 -2.56 9.29 -10.94
CA GLN A 51 -1.12 9.17 -10.68
C GLN A 51 -0.76 7.83 -10.04
N ALA A 52 -1.70 7.24 -9.29
CA ALA A 52 -1.45 5.99 -8.59
C ALA A 52 -1.09 4.85 -9.56
N LYS A 53 -1.78 4.80 -10.70
CA LYS A 53 -1.51 3.78 -11.72
C LYS A 53 -0.09 3.92 -12.28
N GLY A 54 0.35 5.14 -12.49
CA GLY A 54 1.71 5.41 -12.96
C GLY A 54 2.78 5.04 -11.96
N LEU A 55 2.42 5.02 -10.68
CA LEU A 55 3.34 4.64 -9.60
C LEU A 55 3.33 3.13 -9.32
N GLY A 56 2.42 2.39 -9.92
CA GLY A 56 2.33 0.96 -9.69
C GLY A 56 1.19 0.53 -8.77
N PHE A 57 0.35 1.44 -8.33
CA PHE A 57 -0.84 1.13 -7.52
C PHE A 57 -1.95 0.58 -8.41
N THR A 58 -1.73 -0.57 -9.02
CA THR A 58 -2.79 -1.24 -9.76
C THR A 58 -3.59 -2.11 -8.78
N GLN A 59 -4.85 -2.38 -9.12
CA GLN A 59 -5.68 -3.21 -8.27
C GLN A 59 -5.04 -4.58 -8.04
N GLU A 60 -4.45 -5.14 -9.08
CA GLU A 60 -3.79 -6.44 -9.01
C GLU A 60 -2.66 -6.45 -7.97
N LYS A 61 -1.80 -5.44 -8.01
CA LYS A 61 -0.69 -5.35 -7.05
C LYS A 61 -1.16 -5.06 -5.64
N VAL A 62 -2.13 -4.18 -5.49
CA VAL A 62 -2.68 -3.84 -4.17
C VAL A 62 -3.37 -5.05 -3.56
N ASP A 63 -4.14 -5.81 -4.35
CA ASP A 63 -4.75 -7.05 -3.88
C ASP A 63 -3.70 -8.04 -3.37
N ALA A 64 -2.60 -8.19 -4.10
CA ALA A 64 -1.52 -9.08 -3.72
C ALA A 64 -0.84 -8.61 -2.43
N ILE A 65 -0.61 -7.31 -2.30
CA ILE A 65 0.00 -6.73 -1.09
C ILE A 65 -0.89 -6.97 0.13
N ILE A 66 -2.18 -6.68 0.01
CA ILE A 66 -3.13 -6.84 1.11
C ILE A 66 -3.20 -8.32 1.52
N ALA A 67 -3.32 -9.22 0.55
CA ALA A 67 -3.41 -10.64 0.83
C ALA A 67 -2.15 -11.15 1.53
N GLU A 68 -0.98 -10.76 1.05
CA GLU A 68 0.28 -11.20 1.63
C GLU A 68 0.49 -10.63 3.02
N CYS A 69 0.16 -9.35 3.23
CA CYS A 69 0.25 -8.72 4.55
C CYS A 69 -0.65 -9.43 5.55
N ASN A 70 -1.87 -9.75 5.17
CA ASN A 70 -2.80 -10.45 6.05
C ASN A 70 -2.33 -11.86 6.37
N GLU A 71 -1.71 -12.54 5.41
CA GLU A 71 -1.15 -13.86 5.62
C GLU A 71 0.01 -13.82 6.62
N LEU A 72 0.91 -12.85 6.48
CA LEU A 72 2.07 -12.74 7.34
C LEU A 72 1.73 -12.25 8.75
N ASN A 73 0.70 -11.45 8.89
CA ASN A 73 0.29 -10.91 10.19
C ASN A 73 -0.83 -11.71 10.85
N GLY A 74 -1.44 -12.57 10.09
CA GLY A 74 -2.51 -13.42 10.60
C GLY A 74 -1.99 -14.69 11.23
#